data_30966d6ef933ca9781df0996cadbf9ae
#
_entry.id   30966d6ef933ca9781df0996cadbf9ae
#
_cell.length_a   1.000
_cell.length_b   1.000
_cell.length_c   1.000
_cell.angle_alpha   90.00
_cell.angle_beta   90.00
_cell.angle_gamma   90.00
#
_symmetry.space_group_name_H-M   'P 1'
#
loop_
_entity.id
_entity.type
_entity.pdbx_description
1 polymer ?
#
loop_
_entity_poly.entity_id
_entity_poly.type
_entity_poly.pdbx_seq_one_letter_code
_entity_poly.pdbx_strand_id
1 'polypeptide(L)'
;MRLASGLALAWLAACGPADTTTTAAHDTTGGATTTGTDPTTTTTTAPTTTGDATTTTTTTTTTADPTSTGAVASTTGDATTGDATTGEGTTGTTGDALDDVLTPQHMQVKGTHNSYHVRPLVPFDASHDYTHEPLDVQLDAQGVRAFELDVHKGLGGFEVYHISVIDAVSTCPTLGACLGTIRGWSLAHPAHLPIVVWIEIKDSTGGLPIGAADLDALDDTIRGVLAPDHLFTPDDLQGAHDSPRAALEADGWPTLAVMRGKILVVLLNVEEAHADDYTSGYTTLAGRAMFARATPAQFTAPWAAIAKLGIGEADAIAEAHAARMLIATNVCGAGEDDATCSAALADAQAAGIHMLKDDFPAPVDGMTYFLDLPDGDPARCNPVTAPPACTSAALEAL
;
A
#
# COMPACT_ATOMS: atom_id res chain seq x y z
N MET A 1 -22.06 48.42 26.42
CA MET A 1 -21.27 48.45 25.21
C MET A 1 -20.93 46.97 24.88
N ARG A 2 -21.69 46.41 23.97
CA ARG A 2 -21.61 44.98 23.59
C ARG A 2 -20.79 44.87 22.32
N LEU A 3 -19.73 44.09 22.32
CA LEU A 3 -19.04 43.65 21.11
C LEU A 3 -19.14 42.12 21.08
N ALA A 4 -19.98 41.64 20.20
CA ALA A 4 -20.05 40.25 19.81
C ALA A 4 -19.10 40.04 18.62
N SER A 5 -18.09 39.24 18.81
CA SER A 5 -17.26 38.73 17.72
C SER A 5 -17.68 37.28 17.46
N GLY A 6 -18.46 37.10 16.40
CA GLY A 6 -18.76 35.78 15.86
C GLY A 6 -17.59 35.34 14.97
N LEU A 7 -16.89 34.31 15.38
CA LEU A 7 -16.07 33.48 14.47
C LEU A 7 -16.91 32.27 14.14
N ALA A 8 -17.40 32.20 12.91
CA ALA A 8 -18.01 31.01 12.37
C ALA A 8 -16.85 30.06 11.94
N LEU A 9 -16.65 28.99 12.70
CA LEU A 9 -15.87 27.84 12.26
C LEU A 9 -16.77 26.99 11.35
N ALA A 10 -16.53 27.05 10.05
CA ALA A 10 -17.09 26.11 9.09
C ALA A 10 -15.93 25.22 8.61
N TRP A 11 -15.70 24.12 9.32
CA TRP A 11 -14.84 23.01 8.88
C TRP A 11 -15.29 21.73 9.59
N LEU A 12 -16.24 21.06 9.00
CA LEU A 12 -16.68 19.72 9.37
C LEU A 12 -17.08 19.01 8.08
N ALA A 13 -16.17 18.24 7.53
CA ALA A 13 -16.47 17.05 6.71
C ALA A 13 -15.17 16.48 6.12
N ALA A 14 -14.56 15.54 6.82
CA ALA A 14 -13.52 14.67 6.25
C ALA A 14 -13.61 13.22 6.77
N CYS A 15 -14.78 12.82 7.29
CA CYS A 15 -15.16 11.42 7.45
C CYS A 15 -16.59 11.31 6.95
N GLY A 16 -16.79 11.19 5.63
CA GLY A 16 -18.11 11.05 5.03
C GLY A 16 -18.56 9.59 5.06
N PRO A 17 -19.84 9.34 5.39
CA PRO A 17 -20.46 8.06 5.09
C PRO A 17 -20.59 7.88 3.58
N ALA A 18 -20.68 6.61 3.14
CA ALA A 18 -20.81 6.19 1.75
C ALA A 18 -21.80 7.06 0.94
N ASP A 19 -21.34 7.56 -0.21
CA ASP A 19 -22.14 8.29 -1.17
C ASP A 19 -23.30 7.43 -1.70
N THR A 20 -24.53 7.81 -1.33
CA THR A 20 -25.72 7.36 -2.03
C THR A 20 -25.95 8.27 -3.22
N THR A 21 -25.54 7.85 -4.41
CA THR A 21 -25.86 8.52 -5.67
C THR A 21 -27.33 8.36 -6.01
N THR A 22 -28.07 9.44 -5.90
CA THR A 22 -29.44 9.56 -6.44
C THR A 22 -29.34 9.98 -7.90
N THR A 23 -29.76 9.11 -8.82
CA THR A 23 -29.90 9.38 -10.25
C THR A 23 -30.97 10.44 -10.48
N ALA A 24 -30.58 11.59 -11.05
CA ALA A 24 -31.51 12.57 -11.63
C ALA A 24 -31.49 12.44 -13.15
N ALA A 25 -32.70 12.27 -13.70
CA ALA A 25 -32.98 12.16 -15.13
C ALA A 25 -32.66 13.46 -15.88
N HIS A 26 -32.09 13.27 -17.07
CA HIS A 26 -31.76 14.30 -18.04
C HIS A 26 -32.98 14.57 -18.95
N ASP A 27 -33.37 15.81 -19.10
CA ASP A 27 -34.27 16.23 -20.17
C ASP A 27 -33.50 17.13 -21.14
N THR A 28 -33.70 16.84 -22.44
CA THR A 28 -33.06 17.48 -23.58
C THR A 28 -33.90 18.60 -24.13
N THR A 29 -33.31 19.74 -24.48
CA THR A 29 -33.66 20.51 -25.71
C THR A 29 -32.70 21.67 -25.98
N GLY A 30 -32.07 21.68 -27.14
CA GLY A 30 -32.19 22.69 -28.19
C GLY A 30 -31.23 23.87 -28.21
N GLY A 31 -30.24 23.83 -29.06
CA GLY A 31 -30.17 24.70 -30.24
C GLY A 31 -29.36 26.01 -30.17
N ALA A 32 -28.47 26.11 -31.14
CA ALA A 32 -28.11 27.26 -32.02
C ALA A 32 -26.75 27.97 -31.81
N THR A 33 -25.87 27.66 -32.75
CA THR A 33 -24.97 28.50 -33.60
C THR A 33 -24.65 29.95 -33.24
N THR A 34 -23.36 30.37 -33.26
CA THR A 34 -22.74 31.30 -34.24
C THR A 34 -21.22 31.46 -34.01
N THR A 35 -20.47 31.14 -35.02
CA THR A 35 -19.43 31.87 -35.80
C THR A 35 -18.44 32.82 -35.08
N GLY A 36 -17.13 32.51 -35.21
CA GLY A 36 -16.22 33.37 -35.94
C GLY A 36 -15.15 34.08 -35.15
N THR A 37 -13.97 33.78 -35.46
CA THR A 37 -12.79 34.51 -35.96
C THR A 37 -11.51 34.36 -35.14
N ASP A 38 -10.57 33.67 -35.78
CA ASP A 38 -9.12 33.85 -35.67
C ASP A 38 -8.71 35.23 -36.31
N PRO A 39 -7.54 35.81 -36.12
CA PRO A 39 -6.21 35.25 -35.91
C PRO A 39 -5.26 36.15 -35.07
N THR A 40 -4.07 35.72 -34.69
CA THR A 40 -2.79 36.33 -35.12
C THR A 40 -1.57 35.68 -34.42
N THR A 41 -0.73 35.11 -35.25
CA THR A 41 0.64 34.67 -35.02
C THR A 41 1.53 35.84 -34.64
N THR A 42 2.39 35.69 -33.63
CA THR A 42 3.61 36.53 -33.51
C THR A 42 4.80 35.65 -33.12
N THR A 43 5.68 35.49 -34.09
CA THR A 43 7.03 34.89 -34.00
C THR A 43 7.95 35.89 -33.33
N THR A 44 8.72 35.49 -32.32
CA THR A 44 9.92 36.24 -31.92
C THR A 44 11.08 35.28 -31.67
N THR A 45 12.14 35.59 -32.43
CA THR A 45 13.43 34.94 -32.60
C THR A 45 14.30 34.98 -31.35
N ALA A 46 15.08 33.93 -31.14
CA ALA A 46 16.15 33.82 -30.16
C ALA A 46 17.39 34.64 -30.51
N PRO A 47 18.28 34.88 -29.56
CA PRO A 47 19.70 34.91 -29.89
C PRO A 47 20.53 33.85 -29.17
N THR A 48 21.35 33.22 -29.96
CA THR A 48 22.43 32.31 -29.64
C THR A 48 23.57 33.06 -28.96
N THR A 49 24.15 32.50 -27.89
CA THR A 49 25.53 32.84 -27.49
C THR A 49 26.27 31.55 -27.11
N THR A 50 27.31 31.34 -27.87
CA THR A 50 28.42 30.40 -27.72
C THR A 50 29.29 30.76 -26.51
N GLY A 51 29.72 29.80 -25.75
CA GLY A 51 30.71 29.96 -24.68
C GLY A 51 31.36 28.64 -24.31
N ASP A 52 32.61 28.61 -24.49
CA ASP A 52 33.66 27.64 -24.68
C ASP A 52 33.90 26.68 -23.52
N ALA A 53 34.41 25.50 -23.87
CA ALA A 53 34.78 24.39 -23.00
C ALA A 53 36.13 24.63 -22.30
N THR A 54 36.27 24.19 -21.05
CA THR A 54 37.58 23.89 -20.48
C THR A 54 37.50 22.58 -19.69
N THR A 55 38.11 21.56 -20.27
CA THR A 55 38.33 20.24 -19.70
C THR A 55 39.52 20.30 -18.74
N THR A 56 39.36 19.85 -17.50
CA THR A 56 40.50 19.56 -16.63
C THR A 56 40.41 18.09 -16.21
N THR A 57 41.30 17.30 -16.77
CA THR A 57 41.53 15.89 -16.43
C THR A 57 42.50 15.82 -15.24
N THR A 58 42.10 15.21 -14.16
CA THR A 58 43.01 14.84 -13.06
C THR A 58 43.08 13.30 -12.97
N THR A 59 44.23 12.79 -13.35
CA THR A 59 44.62 11.40 -13.25
C THR A 59 45.21 11.15 -11.85
N THR A 60 44.66 10.20 -11.09
CA THR A 60 45.30 9.71 -9.87
C THR A 60 45.65 8.24 -10.05
N THR A 61 46.93 7.96 -10.03
CA THR A 61 47.54 6.64 -10.12
C THR A 61 47.51 5.97 -8.76
N THR A 62 47.00 4.73 -8.69
CA THR A 62 47.10 3.88 -7.51
C THR A 62 48.12 2.77 -7.76
N THR A 63 49.08 2.70 -6.89
CA THR A 63 50.16 1.70 -6.86
C THR A 63 49.68 0.47 -6.09
N ALA A 64 50.00 -0.71 -6.65
CA ALA A 64 49.70 -2.01 -6.07
C ALA A 64 50.95 -2.65 -5.39
N ASP A 65 50.62 -3.58 -4.47
CA ASP A 65 51.35 -4.82 -4.11
C ASP A 65 52.47 -4.74 -3.03
N PRO A 66 52.90 -5.83 -2.38
CA PRO A 66 52.58 -7.22 -2.63
C PRO A 66 52.47 -8.21 -1.38
N THR A 67 51.97 -9.40 -1.68
CA THR A 67 52.37 -10.75 -1.19
C THR A 67 52.54 -11.10 0.30
N SER A 68 51.82 -12.17 0.72
CA SER A 68 52.38 -13.18 1.61
C SER A 68 51.81 -14.57 1.30
N THR A 69 52.71 -15.47 0.93
CA THR A 69 52.57 -16.91 0.71
C THR A 69 52.50 -17.68 2.03
N GLY A 70 51.69 -18.74 2.11
CA GLY A 70 51.68 -19.67 3.22
C GLY A 70 51.10 -21.02 2.82
N ALA A 71 51.93 -22.04 2.86
CA ALA A 71 51.92 -23.34 2.20
C ALA A 71 50.96 -24.38 2.75
N VAL A 72 50.62 -25.28 1.84
CA VAL A 72 50.11 -26.66 1.82
C VAL A 72 50.34 -27.53 3.05
N ALA A 73 49.29 -28.30 3.42
CA ALA A 73 49.50 -29.66 3.94
C ALA A 73 48.38 -30.58 3.43
N SER A 74 48.80 -31.55 2.64
CA SER A 74 48.03 -32.68 2.14
C SER A 74 48.07 -33.80 3.19
N THR A 75 46.88 -34.39 3.52
CA THR A 75 46.86 -35.74 4.14
C THR A 75 45.77 -36.55 3.46
N THR A 76 46.23 -37.58 2.78
CA THR A 76 45.51 -38.75 2.29
C THR A 76 45.04 -39.62 3.47
N GLY A 77 43.78 -40.11 3.39
CA GLY A 77 43.22 -41.07 4.36
C GLY A 77 41.88 -41.62 3.89
N ASP A 78 41.98 -42.71 3.28
CA ASP A 78 41.29 -44.00 3.26
C ASP A 78 39.74 -44.05 3.17
N ALA A 79 39.33 -44.90 2.23
CA ALA A 79 37.95 -45.27 1.93
C ALA A 79 37.44 -46.31 2.96
N THR A 80 36.30 -46.02 3.57
CA THR A 80 35.50 -47.04 4.25
C THR A 80 34.10 -47.03 3.66
N THR A 81 33.71 -48.13 3.07
CA THR A 81 32.35 -48.52 2.70
C THR A 81 31.47 -48.61 3.93
N GLY A 82 30.34 -47.92 3.93
CA GLY A 82 29.38 -47.97 5.02
C GLY A 82 28.01 -47.42 4.63
N ASP A 83 27.15 -48.34 4.34
CA ASP A 83 25.73 -48.41 4.63
C ASP A 83 24.79 -47.31 4.08
N ALA A 84 23.83 -47.77 3.27
CA ALA A 84 22.67 -47.06 2.81
C ALA A 84 21.76 -46.73 3.99
N THR A 85 21.86 -45.53 4.51
CA THR A 85 20.83 -44.96 5.39
C THR A 85 19.72 -44.41 4.52
N THR A 86 18.56 -45.01 4.62
CA THR A 86 17.28 -44.54 4.10
C THR A 86 17.11 -43.06 4.44
N GLY A 87 17.02 -42.22 3.40
CA GLY A 87 16.73 -40.79 3.56
C GLY A 87 15.43 -40.61 4.34
N GLU A 88 15.54 -40.00 5.51
CA GLU A 88 14.40 -39.36 6.14
C GLU A 88 13.89 -38.31 5.17
N GLY A 89 12.68 -38.57 4.65
CA GLY A 89 11.95 -37.59 3.91
C GLY A 89 11.76 -36.38 4.81
N THR A 90 12.40 -35.27 4.43
CA THR A 90 12.05 -33.95 4.96
C THR A 90 10.56 -33.80 4.70
N THR A 91 9.75 -33.85 5.75
CA THR A 91 8.36 -33.40 5.70
C THR A 91 8.42 -31.90 5.46
N GLY A 92 8.48 -31.50 4.18
CA GLY A 92 8.18 -30.15 3.78
C GLY A 92 6.82 -29.78 4.38
N THR A 93 6.78 -28.69 5.11
CA THR A 93 5.54 -28.14 5.64
C THR A 93 4.56 -28.01 4.49
N THR A 94 3.31 -28.41 4.67
CA THR A 94 2.25 -28.31 3.65
C THR A 94 2.07 -26.90 3.09
N GLY A 95 2.60 -25.86 3.75
CA GLY A 95 2.68 -24.49 3.27
C GLY A 95 3.54 -24.32 2.00
N ASP A 96 4.75 -24.91 1.99
CA ASP A 96 5.69 -24.76 0.86
C ASP A 96 5.13 -25.32 -0.46
N ALA A 97 4.32 -26.38 -0.39
CA ALA A 97 3.72 -27.01 -1.58
C ALA A 97 2.64 -26.15 -2.27
N LEU A 98 2.02 -25.21 -1.56
CA LEU A 98 0.99 -24.31 -2.11
C LEU A 98 1.55 -22.95 -2.49
N ASP A 99 2.75 -22.61 -2.08
CA ASP A 99 3.38 -21.33 -2.39
C ASP A 99 3.61 -21.12 -3.89
N ASP A 100 3.77 -22.18 -4.66
CA ASP A 100 3.86 -22.12 -6.14
C ASP A 100 2.49 -21.98 -6.83
N VAL A 101 1.39 -22.07 -6.08
CA VAL A 101 0.01 -22.04 -6.62
C VAL A 101 -0.77 -20.83 -6.11
N LEU A 102 -0.65 -20.53 -4.83
CA LEU A 102 -1.38 -19.43 -4.21
C LEU A 102 -0.74 -18.08 -4.54
N THR A 103 -1.59 -17.08 -4.71
CA THR A 103 -1.22 -15.69 -4.97
C THR A 103 -1.90 -14.76 -3.95
N PRO A 104 -1.52 -13.48 -3.84
CA PRO A 104 -2.22 -12.52 -2.98
C PRO A 104 -3.73 -12.41 -3.23
N GLN A 105 -4.21 -12.75 -4.42
CA GLN A 105 -5.65 -12.79 -4.73
C GLN A 105 -6.42 -13.90 -4.01
N HIS A 106 -5.72 -14.93 -3.59
CA HIS A 106 -6.34 -16.11 -2.99
C HIS A 106 -6.52 -16.00 -1.49
N MET A 107 -6.25 -14.83 -0.90
CA MET A 107 -6.35 -14.63 0.54
C MET A 107 -7.13 -13.37 0.91
N GLN A 108 -7.65 -13.37 2.13
CA GLN A 108 -8.15 -12.22 2.85
C GLN A 108 -7.25 -11.99 4.06
N VAL A 109 -6.86 -10.75 4.30
CA VAL A 109 -5.98 -10.36 5.40
C VAL A 109 -6.61 -9.25 6.23
N LYS A 110 -6.23 -9.19 7.52
CA LYS A 110 -6.54 -8.07 8.39
C LYS A 110 -5.76 -6.83 7.98
N GLY A 111 -6.42 -5.69 8.11
CA GLY A 111 -5.80 -4.38 7.97
C GLY A 111 -6.26 -3.43 9.06
N THR A 112 -5.52 -2.35 9.24
CA THR A 112 -5.91 -1.25 10.11
C THR A 112 -6.07 0.04 9.33
N HIS A 113 -7.10 0.82 9.67
CA HIS A 113 -7.31 2.18 9.24
C HIS A 113 -6.53 3.11 10.16
N ASN A 114 -5.87 4.15 9.66
CA ASN A 114 -5.01 5.03 10.46
C ASN A 114 -4.09 4.26 11.42
N SER A 115 -3.34 3.33 10.93
CA SER A 115 -2.61 2.29 11.69
C SER A 115 -1.63 2.81 12.75
N TYR A 116 -1.26 4.07 12.66
CA TYR A 116 -0.37 4.82 13.55
C TYR A 116 -1.11 5.53 14.69
N HIS A 117 -2.47 5.57 14.66
CA HIS A 117 -3.29 6.46 15.46
C HIS A 117 -3.20 6.18 16.98
N VAL A 118 -3.08 7.25 17.75
CA VAL A 118 -3.14 7.22 19.21
C VAL A 118 -4.22 8.22 19.66
N ARG A 119 -5.20 7.74 20.37
CA ARG A 119 -6.30 8.52 20.92
C ARG A 119 -5.84 9.83 21.53
N PRO A 120 -6.35 10.99 21.10
CA PRO A 120 -6.05 12.26 21.73
C PRO A 120 -6.61 12.33 23.16
N LEU A 121 -6.03 13.16 24.03
CA LEU A 121 -6.47 13.31 25.42
C LEU A 121 -7.96 13.63 25.55
N VAL A 122 -8.50 14.38 24.61
CA VAL A 122 -9.92 14.68 24.46
C VAL A 122 -10.26 14.40 23.01
N PRO A 123 -10.92 13.28 22.70
CA PRO A 123 -11.38 13.00 21.33
C PRO A 123 -12.31 14.12 20.86
N PHE A 124 -12.06 14.61 19.67
CA PHE A 124 -12.86 15.68 19.07
C PHE A 124 -14.21 15.12 18.58
N ASP A 125 -14.19 13.88 18.13
CA ASP A 125 -15.34 13.11 17.66
C ASP A 125 -15.16 11.64 18.09
N ALA A 126 -16.24 10.86 18.04
CA ALA A 126 -16.19 9.44 18.39
C ALA A 126 -15.26 8.63 17.45
N SER A 127 -15.12 9.05 16.20
CA SER A 127 -14.22 8.45 15.22
C SER A 127 -12.73 8.59 15.59
N HIS A 128 -12.37 9.40 16.59
CA HIS A 128 -11.00 9.56 17.11
C HIS A 128 -10.81 8.86 18.47
N ASP A 129 -11.82 8.11 18.95
CA ASP A 129 -11.80 7.51 20.29
C ASP A 129 -11.26 6.08 20.27
N TYR A 130 -10.09 5.87 19.65
CA TYR A 130 -9.39 4.60 19.64
C TYR A 130 -7.87 4.78 19.65
N THR A 131 -7.14 3.71 19.90
CA THR A 131 -5.67 3.68 19.86
C THR A 131 -5.23 2.37 19.26
N HIS A 132 -4.36 2.43 18.27
CA HIS A 132 -3.66 1.26 17.77
C HIS A 132 -2.40 0.95 18.57
N GLU A 133 -2.09 -0.32 18.69
CA GLU A 133 -0.77 -0.78 19.13
C GLU A 133 0.31 -0.35 18.13
N PRO A 134 1.60 -0.31 18.53
CA PRO A 134 2.71 -0.12 17.59
C PRO A 134 2.65 -1.12 16.42
N LEU A 135 3.14 -0.71 15.24
CA LEU A 135 2.98 -1.48 13.99
C LEU A 135 3.58 -2.89 14.06
N ASP A 136 4.66 -3.09 14.79
CA ASP A 136 5.25 -4.42 15.03
C ASP A 136 4.36 -5.31 15.90
N VAL A 137 3.67 -4.75 16.88
CA VAL A 137 2.68 -5.46 17.70
C VAL A 137 1.44 -5.82 16.87
N GLN A 138 1.00 -4.90 16.01
CA GLN A 138 -0.09 -5.18 15.07
C GLN A 138 0.26 -6.33 14.11
N LEU A 139 1.49 -6.37 13.60
CA LEU A 139 2.00 -7.46 12.75
C LEU A 139 2.05 -8.79 13.50
N ASP A 140 2.68 -8.78 14.69
CA ASP A 140 3.03 -9.97 15.43
C ASP A 140 1.84 -10.57 16.21
N ALA A 141 1.20 -9.75 17.06
CA ALA A 141 0.19 -10.20 17.99
C ALA A 141 -1.26 -10.07 17.45
N GLN A 142 -1.51 -9.17 16.50
CA GLN A 142 -2.84 -8.90 15.96
C GLN A 142 -3.05 -9.44 14.54
N GLY A 143 -2.00 -9.97 13.90
CA GLY A 143 -2.07 -10.57 12.57
C GLY A 143 -2.34 -9.60 11.44
N VAL A 144 -2.02 -8.31 11.61
CA VAL A 144 -2.26 -7.29 10.58
C VAL A 144 -1.27 -7.44 9.42
N ARG A 145 -1.76 -7.35 8.18
CA ARG A 145 -0.96 -7.41 6.95
C ARG A 145 -1.27 -6.25 5.98
N ALA A 146 -2.18 -5.35 6.35
CA ALA A 146 -2.46 -4.13 5.60
C ALA A 146 -2.53 -2.92 6.54
N PHE A 147 -1.77 -1.88 6.23
CA PHE A 147 -1.67 -0.65 7.03
C PHE A 147 -2.13 0.56 6.23
N GLU A 148 -2.58 1.61 6.93
CA GLU A 148 -2.85 2.91 6.35
C GLU A 148 -2.12 3.99 7.14
N LEU A 149 -1.35 4.84 6.45
CA LEU A 149 -0.54 5.91 7.00
C LEU A 149 -0.91 7.24 6.35
N ASP A 150 -1.36 8.20 7.15
CA ASP A 150 -1.58 9.58 6.72
C ASP A 150 -0.26 10.33 6.73
N VAL A 151 0.15 10.79 5.57
CA VAL A 151 1.46 11.40 5.34
C VAL A 151 1.34 12.89 5.09
N HIS A 152 2.06 13.66 5.88
CA HIS A 152 2.18 15.10 5.78
C HIS A 152 3.63 15.49 5.46
N LYS A 153 3.81 16.55 4.69
CA LYS A 153 5.14 17.12 4.45
C LYS A 153 5.49 18.07 5.59
N GLY A 154 6.49 17.69 6.41
CA GLY A 154 7.13 18.54 7.41
C GLY A 154 8.39 19.22 6.90
N LEU A 155 9.02 20.06 7.73
CA LEU A 155 10.29 20.71 7.40
C LEU A 155 11.46 19.70 7.34
N GLY A 156 11.35 18.59 8.04
CA GLY A 156 12.39 17.56 8.15
C GLY A 156 12.14 16.30 7.31
N GLY A 157 11.11 16.28 6.48
CA GLY A 157 10.70 15.11 5.70
C GLY A 157 9.22 14.81 5.87
N PHE A 158 8.83 13.56 5.70
CA PHE A 158 7.44 13.12 5.78
C PHE A 158 7.07 12.69 7.19
N GLU A 159 6.07 13.35 7.77
CA GLU A 159 5.51 13.11 9.09
C GLU A 159 4.24 12.27 8.98
N VAL A 160 3.91 11.49 10.03
CA VAL A 160 2.74 10.62 10.06
C VAL A 160 1.87 10.96 11.26
N TYR A 161 0.72 11.55 11.01
CA TYR A 161 -0.32 11.89 11.98
C TYR A 161 -1.65 12.13 11.27
N HIS A 162 -2.80 12.17 12.00
CA HIS A 162 -4.11 12.34 11.40
C HIS A 162 -4.42 13.81 11.10
N ILE A 163 -4.59 14.64 12.13
CA ILE A 163 -4.92 16.07 11.99
C ILE A 163 -3.98 16.90 12.85
N SER A 164 -3.33 17.89 12.25
CA SER A 164 -2.42 18.78 12.95
C SER A 164 -3.08 19.40 14.20
N VAL A 165 -2.36 19.43 15.32
CA VAL A 165 -2.74 20.04 16.62
C VAL A 165 -3.80 19.27 17.39
N ILE A 166 -4.87 18.81 16.78
CA ILE A 166 -6.01 18.21 17.50
C ILE A 166 -5.93 16.69 17.59
N ASP A 167 -5.25 16.06 16.64
CA ASP A 167 -5.07 14.61 16.54
C ASP A 167 -3.73 14.28 15.87
N ALA A 168 -2.65 14.70 16.50
CA ALA A 168 -1.30 14.62 15.93
C ALA A 168 -0.41 13.59 16.62
N VAL A 169 -0.94 12.79 17.55
CA VAL A 169 -0.15 11.77 18.23
C VAL A 169 -0.11 10.51 17.39
N SER A 170 1.08 9.94 17.24
CA SER A 170 1.33 8.80 16.37
C SER A 170 2.25 7.80 17.06
N THR A 171 2.04 6.50 16.86
CA THR A 171 2.96 5.44 17.31
C THR A 171 4.27 5.44 16.54
N CYS A 172 4.30 6.04 15.34
CA CYS A 172 5.49 6.19 14.50
C CYS A 172 5.45 7.56 13.77
N PRO A 173 6.04 8.64 14.34
CA PRO A 173 5.77 10.02 13.93
C PRO A 173 6.37 10.44 12.58
N THR A 174 7.12 9.58 11.91
CA THR A 174 7.64 9.83 10.54
C THR A 174 7.47 8.60 9.65
N LEU A 175 7.30 8.82 8.34
CA LEU A 175 7.18 7.73 7.38
C LEU A 175 8.37 6.76 7.46
N GLY A 176 9.59 7.30 7.57
CA GLY A 176 10.79 6.47 7.72
C GLY A 176 10.77 5.60 8.98
N ALA A 177 10.22 6.11 10.11
CA ALA A 177 10.07 5.32 11.34
C ALA A 177 9.02 4.22 11.18
N CYS A 178 7.85 4.54 10.60
CA CYS A 178 6.79 3.55 10.36
C CYS A 178 7.27 2.41 9.46
N LEU A 179 7.82 2.75 8.30
CA LEU A 179 8.38 1.75 7.37
C LEU A 179 9.55 0.98 7.98
N GLY A 180 10.38 1.65 8.81
CA GLY A 180 11.49 1.03 9.54
C GLY A 180 11.01 -0.03 10.53
N THR A 181 9.92 0.23 11.25
CA THR A 181 9.28 -0.73 12.17
C THR A 181 8.76 -1.95 11.39
N ILE A 182 7.99 -1.73 10.32
CA ILE A 182 7.47 -2.80 9.46
C ILE A 182 8.62 -3.65 8.88
N ARG A 183 9.67 -2.99 8.34
CA ARG A 183 10.84 -3.67 7.81
C ARG A 183 11.58 -4.49 8.88
N GLY A 184 11.73 -3.93 10.08
CA GLY A 184 12.39 -4.62 11.20
C GLY A 184 11.70 -5.94 11.54
N TRP A 185 10.36 -5.94 11.61
CA TRP A 185 9.56 -7.14 11.81
C TRP A 185 9.67 -8.09 10.62
N SER A 186 9.56 -7.58 9.39
CA SER A 186 9.67 -8.37 8.15
C SER A 186 11.00 -9.15 8.06
N LEU A 187 12.11 -8.52 8.43
CA LEU A 187 13.43 -9.18 8.48
C LEU A 187 13.50 -10.32 9.49
N ALA A 188 12.76 -10.24 10.60
CA ALA A 188 12.67 -11.29 11.60
C ALA A 188 11.73 -12.44 11.17
N HIS A 189 10.83 -12.18 10.22
CA HIS A 189 9.79 -13.11 9.75
C HIS A 189 9.84 -13.26 8.21
N PRO A 190 10.95 -13.75 7.62
CA PRO A 190 11.17 -13.68 6.16
C PRO A 190 10.15 -14.44 5.31
N ALA A 191 9.36 -15.34 5.91
CA ALA A 191 8.32 -16.11 5.24
C ALA A 191 6.91 -15.50 5.39
N HIS A 192 6.78 -14.29 5.94
CA HIS A 192 5.48 -13.65 6.12
C HIS A 192 4.74 -13.42 4.79
N LEU A 193 3.42 -13.37 4.84
CA LEU A 193 2.58 -12.99 3.70
C LEU A 193 2.87 -11.53 3.28
N PRO A 194 2.62 -11.16 2.01
CA PRO A 194 2.81 -9.79 1.54
C PRO A 194 2.13 -8.78 2.46
N ILE A 195 2.87 -7.76 2.87
CA ILE A 195 2.36 -6.62 3.64
C ILE A 195 2.03 -5.49 2.68
N VAL A 196 0.86 -4.87 2.84
CA VAL A 196 0.45 -3.72 2.03
C VAL A 196 0.37 -2.47 2.90
N VAL A 197 1.08 -1.41 2.51
CA VAL A 197 1.08 -0.12 3.21
C VAL A 197 0.41 0.92 2.31
N TRP A 198 -0.76 1.39 2.72
CA TRP A 198 -1.49 2.46 2.07
C TRP A 198 -0.98 3.80 2.58
N ILE A 199 -0.67 4.71 1.68
CA ILE A 199 -0.25 6.08 1.99
C ILE A 199 -1.34 7.03 1.52
N GLU A 200 -1.93 7.77 2.45
CA GLU A 200 -2.80 8.89 2.17
C GLU A 200 -2.04 10.21 2.36
N ILE A 201 -1.98 11.03 1.33
CA ILE A 201 -1.39 12.36 1.41
C ILE A 201 -2.42 13.32 2.00
N LYS A 202 -2.09 13.97 3.11
CA LYS A 202 -2.99 14.82 3.92
C LYS A 202 -2.49 16.27 4.00
N ASP A 203 -2.23 16.91 2.86
CA ASP A 203 -1.78 18.30 2.85
C ASP A 203 -2.89 19.35 3.19
N SER A 204 -4.16 18.93 3.19
CA SER A 204 -5.29 19.78 3.59
C SER A 204 -5.52 19.86 5.09
N THR A 205 -4.99 18.92 5.90
CA THR A 205 -5.23 18.82 7.35
C THR A 205 -3.98 19.15 8.19
N GLY A 206 -2.93 19.64 7.55
CA GLY A 206 -1.67 20.06 8.16
C GLY A 206 -0.49 19.85 7.23
N GLY A 207 0.71 20.23 7.69
CA GLY A 207 1.92 20.10 6.90
C GLY A 207 2.11 21.21 5.84
N LEU A 208 3.08 20.99 4.97
CA LEU A 208 3.34 21.83 3.80
C LEU A 208 2.71 21.20 2.56
N PRO A 209 2.33 21.99 1.55
CA PRO A 209 1.82 21.46 0.29
C PRO A 209 2.80 20.46 -0.35
N ILE A 210 2.25 19.38 -0.90
CA ILE A 210 2.99 18.35 -1.62
C ILE A 210 2.81 18.58 -3.12
N GLY A 211 3.91 18.67 -3.87
CA GLY A 211 3.92 18.77 -5.33
C GLY A 211 4.68 17.61 -5.98
N ALA A 212 4.78 17.60 -7.30
CA ALA A 212 5.38 16.51 -8.07
C ALA A 212 6.79 16.11 -7.58
N ALA A 213 7.65 17.10 -7.26
CA ALA A 213 9.01 16.83 -6.75
C ALA A 213 9.00 16.18 -5.34
N ASP A 214 7.93 16.38 -4.56
CA ASP A 214 7.79 15.75 -3.25
C ASP A 214 7.34 14.29 -3.38
N LEU A 215 6.63 13.97 -4.45
CA LEU A 215 6.26 12.58 -4.78
C LEU A 215 7.50 11.76 -5.16
N ASP A 216 8.47 12.36 -5.84
CA ASP A 216 9.77 11.74 -6.09
C ASP A 216 10.55 11.54 -4.78
N ALA A 217 10.55 12.55 -3.89
CA ALA A 217 11.16 12.44 -2.56
C ALA A 217 10.46 11.41 -1.66
N LEU A 218 9.16 11.18 -1.85
CA LEU A 218 8.39 10.14 -1.17
C LEU A 218 8.87 8.75 -1.64
N ASP A 219 9.00 8.54 -2.95
CA ASP A 219 9.59 7.32 -3.53
C ASP A 219 11.00 7.07 -3.00
N ASP A 220 11.85 8.10 -2.95
CA ASP A 220 13.21 8.02 -2.41
C ASP A 220 13.21 7.64 -0.91
N THR A 221 12.28 8.19 -0.13
CA THR A 221 12.12 7.84 1.28
C THR A 221 11.73 6.36 1.46
N ILE A 222 10.78 5.88 0.66
CA ILE A 222 10.34 4.47 0.67
C ILE A 222 11.52 3.56 0.30
N ARG A 223 12.21 3.83 -0.81
CA ARG A 223 13.36 3.04 -1.28
C ARG A 223 14.55 3.12 -0.33
N GLY A 224 14.70 4.23 0.39
CA GLY A 224 15.74 4.42 1.39
C GLY A 224 15.57 3.51 2.63
N VAL A 225 14.32 3.13 2.91
CA VAL A 225 14.00 2.21 4.01
C VAL A 225 13.81 0.79 3.52
N LEU A 226 12.98 0.59 2.48
CA LEU A 226 12.67 -0.71 1.91
C LEU A 226 13.62 -1.01 0.75
N ALA A 227 14.59 -1.90 0.98
CA ALA A 227 15.50 -2.34 -0.06
C ALA A 227 14.77 -3.12 -1.17
N PRO A 228 15.34 -3.23 -2.39
CA PRO A 228 14.68 -3.88 -3.53
C PRO A 228 14.27 -5.35 -3.30
N ASP A 229 14.95 -6.04 -2.40
CA ASP A 229 14.61 -7.41 -2.02
C ASP A 229 13.37 -7.53 -1.13
N HIS A 230 12.93 -6.42 -0.50
CA HIS A 230 11.73 -6.34 0.33
C HIS A 230 10.59 -5.56 -0.34
N LEU A 231 10.90 -4.50 -1.10
CA LEU A 231 9.89 -3.70 -1.79
C LEU A 231 9.46 -4.38 -3.09
N PHE A 232 8.16 -4.59 -3.27
CA PHE A 232 7.58 -5.07 -4.52
C PHE A 232 6.88 -3.88 -5.23
N THR A 233 7.37 -3.50 -6.39
CA THR A 233 6.99 -2.30 -7.13
C THR A 233 6.06 -2.60 -8.31
N PRO A 234 5.42 -1.56 -8.93
CA PRO A 234 4.72 -1.73 -10.19
C PRO A 234 5.58 -2.31 -11.31
N ASP A 235 6.88 -1.97 -11.38
CA ASP A 235 7.80 -2.51 -12.37
C ASP A 235 8.07 -4.01 -12.13
N ASP A 236 8.11 -4.47 -10.86
CA ASP A 236 8.23 -5.89 -10.54
C ASP A 236 7.00 -6.68 -10.99
N LEU A 237 5.79 -6.11 -10.83
CA LEU A 237 4.55 -6.70 -11.34
C LEU A 237 4.52 -6.72 -12.86
N GLN A 238 4.94 -5.62 -13.49
CA GLN A 238 4.97 -5.49 -14.96
C GLN A 238 5.87 -6.55 -15.59
N GLY A 239 7.06 -6.76 -15.03
CA GLY A 239 8.04 -7.70 -15.57
C GLY A 239 8.36 -7.44 -17.04
N ALA A 240 8.12 -8.44 -17.89
CA ALA A 240 8.37 -8.34 -19.35
C ALA A 240 7.15 -7.85 -20.17
N HIS A 241 6.03 -7.53 -19.50
CA HIS A 241 4.81 -7.07 -20.16
C HIS A 241 4.84 -5.55 -20.43
N ASP A 242 3.92 -5.08 -21.26
CA ASP A 242 3.83 -3.65 -21.62
C ASP A 242 3.38 -2.77 -20.44
N SER A 243 2.72 -3.36 -19.44
CA SER A 243 2.22 -2.63 -18.26
C SER A 243 1.87 -3.59 -17.11
N PRO A 244 1.73 -3.11 -15.86
CA PRO A 244 1.18 -3.90 -14.76
C PRO A 244 -0.19 -4.51 -15.06
N ARG A 245 -1.08 -3.78 -15.75
CA ARG A 245 -2.40 -4.28 -16.17
C ARG A 245 -2.27 -5.46 -17.15
N ALA A 246 -1.38 -5.33 -18.15
CA ALA A 246 -1.13 -6.40 -19.12
C ALA A 246 -0.55 -7.66 -18.46
N ALA A 247 0.34 -7.50 -17.46
CA ALA A 247 0.86 -8.62 -16.69
C ALA A 247 -0.25 -9.33 -15.91
N LEU A 248 -1.13 -8.58 -15.24
CA LEU A 248 -2.27 -9.18 -14.52
C LEU A 248 -3.24 -9.91 -15.43
N GLU A 249 -3.48 -9.40 -16.64
CA GLU A 249 -4.35 -10.05 -17.64
C GLU A 249 -3.75 -11.34 -18.16
N ALA A 250 -2.45 -11.36 -18.40
CA ALA A 250 -1.74 -12.53 -18.90
C ALA A 250 -1.51 -13.59 -17.81
N ASP A 251 -0.84 -13.20 -16.75
CA ASP A 251 -0.25 -14.13 -15.77
C ASP A 251 -0.91 -14.05 -14.39
N GLY A 252 -1.58 -12.92 -14.03
CA GLY A 252 -2.08 -12.64 -12.71
C GLY A 252 -0.98 -12.13 -11.77
N TRP A 253 -1.25 -12.14 -10.47
CA TRP A 253 -0.25 -11.81 -9.44
C TRP A 253 0.78 -12.94 -9.32
N PRO A 254 2.04 -12.61 -9.02
CA PRO A 254 3.04 -13.63 -8.70
C PRO A 254 2.60 -14.50 -7.54
N THR A 255 3.10 -15.73 -7.50
CA THR A 255 2.76 -16.70 -6.47
C THR A 255 3.36 -16.31 -5.12
N LEU A 256 2.87 -16.91 -4.03
CA LEU A 256 3.39 -16.66 -2.68
C LEU A 256 4.87 -17.02 -2.56
N ALA A 257 5.37 -17.98 -3.34
CA ALA A 257 6.80 -18.28 -3.42
C ALA A 257 7.65 -17.05 -3.79
N VAL A 258 7.10 -16.13 -4.60
CA VAL A 258 7.75 -14.86 -4.97
C VAL A 258 7.39 -13.73 -4.00
N MET A 259 6.16 -13.74 -3.48
CA MET A 259 5.59 -12.62 -2.74
C MET A 259 5.85 -12.66 -1.24
N ARG A 260 6.26 -13.81 -0.65
CA ARG A 260 6.63 -13.86 0.78
C ARG A 260 7.79 -12.91 1.07
N GLY A 261 7.74 -12.28 2.24
CA GLY A 261 8.73 -11.29 2.66
C GLY A 261 8.66 -9.95 1.92
N LYS A 262 7.68 -9.76 1.02
CA LYS A 262 7.53 -8.52 0.25
C LYS A 262 6.59 -7.54 0.93
N ILE A 263 6.87 -6.25 0.71
CA ILE A 263 6.08 -5.11 1.14
C ILE A 263 5.68 -4.33 -0.11
N LEU A 264 4.39 -4.09 -0.28
CA LEU A 264 3.82 -3.25 -1.33
C LEU A 264 3.43 -1.91 -0.70
N VAL A 265 3.68 -0.82 -1.39
CA VAL A 265 3.20 0.50 -0.97
C VAL A 265 2.21 1.01 -2.00
N VAL A 266 1.10 1.62 -1.56
CA VAL A 266 -0.01 2.04 -2.42
C VAL A 266 -0.39 3.48 -2.10
N LEU A 267 -0.38 4.36 -3.09
CA LEU A 267 -0.92 5.70 -2.99
C LEU A 267 -2.45 5.64 -2.95
N LEU A 268 -3.06 6.14 -1.89
CA LEU A 268 -4.51 6.09 -1.67
C LEU A 268 -5.27 7.18 -2.43
N ASN A 269 -4.71 8.38 -2.56
CA ASN A 269 -5.33 9.51 -3.25
C ASN A 269 -5.49 9.22 -4.75
N VAL A 270 -6.70 9.40 -5.31
CA VAL A 270 -6.99 8.99 -6.71
C VAL A 270 -7.57 10.07 -7.60
N GLU A 271 -8.17 11.10 -7.03
CA GLU A 271 -8.89 12.15 -7.77
C GLU A 271 -8.27 13.53 -7.56
N GLU A 272 -7.06 13.57 -6.98
CA GLU A 272 -6.33 14.77 -6.65
C GLU A 272 -5.13 14.95 -7.60
N ALA A 273 -4.57 16.15 -7.60
CA ALA A 273 -3.37 16.46 -8.37
C ALA A 273 -2.21 15.48 -8.10
N HIS A 274 -2.12 14.94 -6.88
CA HIS A 274 -1.10 13.96 -6.50
C HIS A 274 -1.17 12.67 -7.32
N ALA A 275 -2.37 12.14 -7.55
CA ALA A 275 -2.53 10.93 -8.35
C ALA A 275 -2.22 11.18 -9.83
N ASP A 276 -2.63 12.34 -10.37
CA ASP A 276 -2.31 12.76 -11.74
C ASP A 276 -0.79 12.89 -11.93
N ASP A 277 -0.14 13.63 -11.05
CA ASP A 277 1.32 13.81 -11.06
C ASP A 277 2.06 12.48 -10.88
N TYR A 278 1.63 11.64 -9.92
CA TYR A 278 2.28 10.37 -9.60
C TYR A 278 2.18 9.36 -10.74
N THR A 279 1.05 9.32 -11.42
CA THR A 279 0.78 8.41 -12.54
C THR A 279 1.13 9.00 -13.91
N SER A 280 1.78 10.15 -13.95
CA SER A 280 2.11 10.87 -15.19
C SER A 280 0.89 11.09 -16.09
N GLY A 281 -0.16 11.69 -15.54
CA GLY A 281 -1.42 11.91 -16.25
C GLY A 281 -2.26 10.64 -16.39
N TYR A 282 -2.28 9.80 -15.38
CA TYR A 282 -2.98 8.51 -15.37
C TYR A 282 -2.53 7.54 -16.46
N THR A 283 -1.26 7.58 -16.86
CA THR A 283 -0.74 6.75 -17.95
C THR A 283 0.20 5.62 -17.51
N THR A 284 1.03 5.83 -16.48
CA THR A 284 2.06 4.87 -16.08
C THR A 284 2.49 5.02 -14.63
N LEU A 285 3.06 3.96 -14.09
CA LEU A 285 3.80 3.93 -12.81
C LEU A 285 5.26 3.49 -13.01
N ALA A 286 5.78 3.56 -14.23
CA ALA A 286 7.16 3.16 -14.52
C ALA A 286 8.16 3.92 -13.65
N GLY A 287 9.04 3.19 -12.95
CA GLY A 287 10.04 3.71 -12.04
C GLY A 287 9.51 4.13 -10.66
N ARG A 288 8.20 4.08 -10.39
CA ARG A 288 7.59 4.45 -9.11
C ARG A 288 7.80 3.38 -8.03
N ALA A 289 7.87 3.82 -6.77
CA ALA A 289 7.96 2.92 -5.63
C ALA A 289 6.59 2.38 -5.21
N MET A 290 5.53 3.16 -5.43
CA MET A 290 4.17 2.81 -5.01
C MET A 290 3.30 2.41 -6.19
N PHE A 291 2.40 1.47 -5.94
CA PHE A 291 1.17 1.34 -6.73
C PHE A 291 0.27 2.56 -6.49
N ALA A 292 -0.73 2.75 -7.35
CA ALA A 292 -1.77 3.73 -7.11
C ALA A 292 -3.13 3.03 -7.04
N ARG A 293 -4.00 3.50 -6.15
CA ARG A 293 -5.39 3.06 -6.08
C ARG A 293 -6.08 3.43 -7.40
N ALA A 294 -6.79 2.46 -8.00
CA ALA A 294 -7.65 2.70 -9.15
C ALA A 294 -9.11 2.85 -8.71
N THR A 295 -9.83 3.79 -9.33
CA THR A 295 -11.30 3.87 -9.27
C THR A 295 -11.93 2.91 -10.29
N PRO A 296 -13.23 2.56 -10.21
CA PRO A 296 -13.88 1.71 -11.22
C PRO A 296 -13.70 2.20 -12.67
N ALA A 297 -13.74 3.51 -12.89
CA ALA A 297 -13.48 4.09 -14.22
C ALA A 297 -12.05 3.89 -14.75
N GLN A 298 -11.12 3.50 -13.87
CA GLN A 298 -9.69 3.34 -14.18
C GLN A 298 -9.23 1.86 -14.21
N PHE A 299 -10.12 0.89 -14.03
CA PHE A 299 -9.72 -0.54 -13.95
C PHE A 299 -9.03 -1.07 -15.21
N THR A 300 -9.25 -0.41 -16.35
CA THR A 300 -8.57 -0.74 -17.62
C THR A 300 -7.30 0.09 -17.86
N ALA A 301 -6.96 1.02 -16.96
CA ALA A 301 -5.75 1.83 -17.11
C ALA A 301 -4.49 0.94 -17.05
N PRO A 302 -3.43 1.25 -17.81
CA PRO A 302 -2.22 0.42 -17.87
C PRO A 302 -1.57 0.16 -16.51
N TRP A 303 -1.71 1.07 -15.57
CA TRP A 303 -1.13 1.01 -14.22
C TRP A 303 -2.04 0.37 -13.17
N ALA A 304 -3.33 0.10 -13.50
CA ALA A 304 -4.33 -0.35 -12.53
C ALA A 304 -4.08 -1.81 -12.08
N ALA A 305 -3.88 -1.98 -10.78
CA ALA A 305 -3.65 -3.28 -10.16
C ALA A 305 -4.38 -3.45 -8.82
N ILE A 306 -4.66 -2.34 -8.12
CA ILE A 306 -5.19 -2.34 -6.75
C ILE A 306 -6.33 -1.32 -6.66
N ALA A 307 -7.42 -1.66 -5.98
CA ALA A 307 -8.58 -0.81 -5.75
C ALA A 307 -8.92 -0.71 -4.24
N LYS A 308 -9.56 0.40 -3.84
CA LYS A 308 -10.26 0.51 -2.55
C LYS A 308 -11.72 0.83 -2.87
N LEU A 309 -12.63 -0.05 -2.49
CA LEU A 309 -14.05 -0.02 -2.83
C LEU A 309 -14.90 -0.06 -1.57
N GLY A 310 -16.07 0.54 -1.62
CA GLY A 310 -17.10 0.37 -0.60
C GLY A 310 -17.71 -1.04 -0.66
N ILE A 311 -18.10 -1.58 0.49
CA ILE A 311 -18.71 -2.93 0.59
C ILE A 311 -19.98 -3.04 -0.27
N GLY A 312 -20.75 -1.94 -0.40
CA GLY A 312 -21.97 -1.88 -1.22
C GLY A 312 -21.75 -1.78 -2.73
N GLU A 313 -20.51 -1.64 -3.21
CA GLU A 313 -20.18 -1.50 -4.63
C GLU A 313 -20.04 -2.86 -5.34
N ALA A 314 -21.06 -3.72 -5.24
CA ALA A 314 -21.00 -5.12 -5.67
C ALA A 314 -20.55 -5.31 -7.14
N ASP A 315 -21.04 -4.46 -8.06
CA ASP A 315 -20.67 -4.55 -9.48
C ASP A 315 -19.19 -4.19 -9.69
N ALA A 316 -18.68 -3.15 -9.01
CA ALA A 316 -17.27 -2.76 -9.08
C ALA A 316 -16.36 -3.82 -8.43
N ILE A 317 -16.79 -4.45 -7.33
CA ILE A 317 -16.07 -5.56 -6.70
C ILE A 317 -15.98 -6.75 -7.65
N ALA A 318 -17.09 -7.11 -8.32
CA ALA A 318 -17.10 -8.21 -9.31
C ALA A 318 -16.19 -7.90 -10.52
N GLU A 319 -16.20 -6.66 -11.01
CA GLU A 319 -15.33 -6.21 -12.09
C GLU A 319 -13.84 -6.25 -11.68
N ALA A 320 -13.51 -5.78 -10.46
CA ALA A 320 -12.16 -5.83 -9.94
C ALA A 320 -11.64 -7.28 -9.79
N HIS A 321 -12.49 -8.20 -9.32
CA HIS A 321 -12.15 -9.64 -9.31
C HIS A 321 -11.89 -10.19 -10.70
N ALA A 322 -12.78 -9.90 -11.66
CA ALA A 322 -12.60 -10.32 -13.06
C ALA A 322 -11.32 -9.73 -13.67
N ALA A 323 -10.96 -8.51 -13.26
CA ALA A 323 -9.72 -7.85 -13.63
C ALA A 323 -8.49 -8.31 -12.82
N ARG A 324 -8.62 -9.30 -11.95
CA ARG A 324 -7.54 -9.82 -11.08
C ARG A 324 -6.87 -8.75 -10.21
N MET A 325 -7.62 -7.73 -9.79
CA MET A 325 -7.11 -6.67 -8.92
C MET A 325 -7.17 -7.10 -7.45
N LEU A 326 -6.26 -6.58 -6.62
CA LEU A 326 -6.43 -6.64 -5.18
C LEU A 326 -7.41 -5.55 -4.73
N ILE A 327 -8.28 -5.89 -3.80
CA ILE A 327 -9.35 -5.00 -3.33
C ILE A 327 -9.18 -4.77 -1.83
N ALA A 328 -9.25 -3.51 -1.39
CA ALA A 328 -9.33 -3.13 0.01
C ALA A 328 -10.67 -2.46 0.31
N THR A 329 -11.10 -2.51 1.58
CA THR A 329 -12.23 -1.73 2.10
C THR A 329 -11.97 -1.30 3.53
N ASN A 330 -12.61 -0.22 3.98
CA ASN A 330 -12.79 0.04 5.40
C ASN A 330 -14.07 -0.69 5.84
N VAL A 331 -13.97 -1.53 6.85
CA VAL A 331 -15.07 -2.36 7.33
C VAL A 331 -15.89 -1.61 8.36
N CYS A 332 -15.21 -1.14 9.42
CA CYS A 332 -15.81 -0.43 10.53
C CYS A 332 -14.85 0.65 11.04
N GLY A 333 -15.40 1.68 11.67
CA GLY A 333 -14.65 2.74 12.32
C GLY A 333 -15.12 3.00 13.74
N ALA A 334 -14.28 3.62 14.54
CA ALA A 334 -14.63 4.04 15.89
C ALA A 334 -15.87 4.94 15.87
N GLY A 335 -16.79 4.69 16.79
CA GLY A 335 -18.09 5.40 16.88
C GLY A 335 -19.26 4.69 16.17
N GLU A 336 -18.99 3.64 15.41
CA GLU A 336 -20.04 2.77 14.86
C GLU A 336 -20.47 1.70 15.88
N ASP A 337 -21.70 1.17 15.75
CA ASP A 337 -22.18 0.13 16.67
C ASP A 337 -21.72 -1.28 16.24
N ASP A 338 -21.49 -2.15 17.23
CA ASP A 338 -20.97 -3.50 17.04
C ASP A 338 -21.79 -4.36 16.06
N ALA A 339 -23.11 -4.16 15.97
CA ALA A 339 -23.97 -4.95 15.10
C ALA A 339 -23.79 -4.51 13.62
N THR A 340 -23.68 -3.22 13.39
CA THR A 340 -23.37 -2.65 12.08
C THR A 340 -22.00 -3.12 11.61
N CYS A 341 -20.99 -3.03 12.46
CA CYS A 341 -19.64 -3.49 12.19
C CYS A 341 -19.58 -4.99 11.86
N SER A 342 -20.26 -5.81 12.64
CA SER A 342 -20.33 -7.26 12.42
C SER A 342 -20.99 -7.64 11.10
N ALA A 343 -22.04 -6.91 10.71
CA ALA A 343 -22.71 -7.10 9.42
C ALA A 343 -21.80 -6.69 8.26
N ALA A 344 -21.16 -5.53 8.36
CA ALA A 344 -20.21 -5.04 7.35
C ALA A 344 -19.02 -5.99 7.16
N LEU A 345 -18.48 -6.53 8.26
CA LEU A 345 -17.41 -7.53 8.19
C LEU A 345 -17.85 -8.80 7.47
N ALA A 346 -19.04 -9.32 7.80
CA ALA A 346 -19.57 -10.52 7.15
C ALA A 346 -19.79 -10.30 5.64
N ASP A 347 -20.32 -9.13 5.26
CA ASP A 347 -20.55 -8.76 3.85
C ASP A 347 -19.22 -8.61 3.11
N ALA A 348 -18.23 -7.91 3.68
CA ALA A 348 -16.90 -7.73 3.09
C ALA A 348 -16.17 -9.07 2.91
N GLN A 349 -16.28 -9.96 3.91
CA GLN A 349 -15.73 -11.31 3.84
C GLN A 349 -16.39 -12.13 2.73
N ALA A 350 -17.73 -12.11 2.64
CA ALA A 350 -18.49 -12.84 1.63
C ALA A 350 -18.23 -12.31 0.21
N ALA A 351 -18.03 -10.98 0.06
CA ALA A 351 -17.68 -10.34 -1.20
C ALA A 351 -16.26 -10.68 -1.68
N GLY A 352 -15.45 -11.35 -0.87
CA GLY A 352 -14.09 -11.73 -1.25
C GLY A 352 -13.11 -10.56 -1.28
N ILE A 353 -13.35 -9.50 -0.53
CA ILE A 353 -12.43 -8.35 -0.44
C ILE A 353 -11.13 -8.81 0.23
N HIS A 354 -9.99 -8.49 -0.37
CA HIS A 354 -8.68 -9.04 0.01
C HIS A 354 -8.09 -8.42 1.28
N MET A 355 -8.24 -7.10 1.46
CA MET A 355 -7.72 -6.36 2.60
C MET A 355 -8.89 -5.71 3.35
N LEU A 356 -9.17 -6.22 4.54
CA LEU A 356 -10.24 -5.76 5.42
C LEU A 356 -9.62 -4.81 6.46
N LYS A 357 -9.85 -3.50 6.33
CA LYS A 357 -9.27 -2.50 7.23
C LYS A 357 -10.29 -2.03 8.26
N ASP A 358 -9.84 -1.84 9.49
CA ASP A 358 -10.68 -1.56 10.65
C ASP A 358 -9.92 -0.75 11.71
N ASP A 359 -10.65 -0.12 12.63
CA ASP A 359 -10.05 0.52 13.80
C ASP A 359 -9.85 -0.47 14.96
N PHE A 360 -10.44 -1.67 14.87
CA PHE A 360 -10.40 -2.69 15.92
C PHE A 360 -9.89 -4.03 15.40
N PRO A 361 -8.58 -4.20 15.16
CA PRO A 361 -8.01 -5.46 14.63
C PRO A 361 -7.97 -6.60 15.65
N ALA A 362 -8.21 -6.30 16.94
CA ALA A 362 -8.20 -7.24 18.05
C ALA A 362 -9.24 -6.84 19.09
N PRO A 363 -9.61 -7.75 20.04
CA PRO A 363 -10.58 -7.44 21.09
C PRO A 363 -10.22 -6.20 21.91
N VAL A 364 -11.20 -5.34 22.16
CA VAL A 364 -11.10 -4.15 23.00
C VAL A 364 -12.10 -4.25 24.14
N ASP A 365 -11.70 -3.84 25.35
CA ASP A 365 -12.56 -3.87 26.52
C ASP A 365 -13.83 -3.05 26.31
N GLY A 366 -14.99 -3.67 26.54
CA GLY A 366 -16.30 -3.01 26.41
C GLY A 366 -16.95 -3.12 25.04
N MET A 367 -16.25 -3.67 24.05
CA MET A 367 -16.80 -3.99 22.73
C MET A 367 -17.00 -5.50 22.57
N THR A 368 -18.00 -5.88 21.78
CA THR A 368 -18.24 -7.27 21.37
C THR A 368 -17.77 -7.55 19.95
N TYR A 369 -17.43 -6.48 19.23
CA TYR A 369 -16.91 -6.51 17.86
C TYR A 369 -15.40 -6.32 17.85
N PHE A 370 -14.74 -7.01 16.97
CA PHE A 370 -13.40 -6.75 16.44
C PHE A 370 -13.28 -7.45 15.08
N LEU A 371 -12.33 -7.01 14.26
CA LEU A 371 -12.08 -7.66 12.98
C LEU A 371 -11.49 -9.04 13.21
N ASP A 372 -12.32 -10.06 13.02
CA ASP A 372 -11.95 -11.47 13.11
C ASP A 372 -11.92 -12.13 11.74
N LEU A 373 -10.95 -13.01 11.51
CA LEU A 373 -10.87 -13.85 10.32
C LEU A 373 -11.15 -15.30 10.72
N PRO A 374 -12.40 -15.76 10.63
CA PRO A 374 -12.73 -17.14 10.96
C PRO A 374 -11.86 -18.12 10.17
N ASP A 375 -11.36 -19.14 10.85
CA ASP A 375 -10.51 -20.21 10.30
C ASP A 375 -9.09 -19.77 9.87
N GLY A 376 -8.67 -18.54 10.18
CA GLY A 376 -7.31 -18.13 9.85
C GLY A 376 -6.92 -16.72 10.26
N ASP A 377 -5.90 -16.62 11.08
CA ASP A 377 -5.21 -15.41 11.46
C ASP A 377 -3.72 -15.62 11.22
N PRO A 378 -3.00 -14.78 10.48
CA PRO A 378 -3.32 -13.45 9.95
C PRO A 378 -4.07 -13.45 8.61
N ALA A 379 -4.34 -14.60 8.01
CA ALA A 379 -5.02 -14.69 6.72
C ALA A 379 -5.93 -15.91 6.63
N ARG A 380 -6.97 -15.78 5.82
CA ARG A 380 -7.84 -16.88 5.41
C ARG A 380 -7.92 -16.99 3.90
N CYS A 381 -8.33 -18.15 3.40
CA CYS A 381 -8.60 -18.31 1.98
C CYS A 381 -9.76 -17.42 1.54
N ASN A 382 -9.58 -16.72 0.43
CA ASN A 382 -10.62 -15.87 -0.14
C ASN A 382 -11.77 -16.75 -0.68
N PRO A 383 -13.03 -16.57 -0.23
CA PRO A 383 -14.13 -17.43 -0.63
C PRO A 383 -14.53 -17.33 -2.10
N VAL A 384 -14.11 -16.26 -2.79
CA VAL A 384 -14.46 -15.99 -4.19
C VAL A 384 -13.35 -16.43 -5.16
N THR A 385 -12.08 -16.21 -4.79
CA THR A 385 -10.95 -16.35 -5.71
C THR A 385 -10.01 -17.51 -5.40
N ALA A 386 -10.04 -18.04 -4.16
CA ALA A 386 -9.12 -19.09 -3.78
C ALA A 386 -9.41 -20.43 -4.47
N PRO A 387 -8.38 -21.18 -4.89
CA PRO A 387 -8.57 -22.52 -5.42
C PRO A 387 -9.02 -23.49 -4.31
N PRO A 388 -9.70 -24.60 -4.62
CA PRO A 388 -10.19 -25.56 -3.63
C PRO A 388 -9.10 -26.19 -2.74
N ALA A 389 -7.85 -26.15 -3.17
CA ALA A 389 -6.71 -26.63 -2.40
C ALA A 389 -6.25 -25.66 -1.31
N CYS A 390 -6.71 -24.41 -1.32
CA CYS A 390 -6.33 -23.43 -0.31
C CYS A 390 -6.86 -23.83 1.06
N THR A 391 -6.01 -23.71 2.05
CA THR A 391 -6.39 -23.80 3.47
C THR A 391 -5.77 -22.63 4.22
N SER A 392 -6.47 -22.05 5.18
CA SER A 392 -5.95 -20.91 5.95
C SER A 392 -4.64 -21.28 6.68
N ALA A 393 -4.52 -22.50 7.19
CA ALA A 393 -3.30 -23.01 7.82
C ALA A 393 -2.09 -23.13 6.86
N ALA A 394 -2.32 -23.13 5.55
CA ALA A 394 -1.26 -23.16 4.55
C ALA A 394 -0.78 -21.76 4.14
N LEU A 395 -1.49 -20.70 4.55
CA LEU A 395 -1.12 -19.33 4.22
C LEU A 395 0.00 -18.84 5.14
N GLU A 396 -0.30 -18.61 6.39
CA GLU A 396 0.67 -18.18 7.41
C GLU A 396 0.13 -18.58 8.78
N ALA A 397 0.96 -19.16 9.63
CA ALA A 397 0.66 -19.38 11.05
C ALA A 397 1.43 -18.34 11.88
N LEU A 398 0.74 -17.71 12.83
CA LEU A 398 1.37 -16.85 13.84
C LEU A 398 2.17 -17.66 14.85
#